data_970146a60468b4b73930d8597ca525ad
#
_entry.id   970146a60468b4b73930d8597ca525ad
#
_cell.length_a   1.000
_cell.length_b   1.000
_cell.length_c   1.000
_cell.angle_alpha   90.00
_cell.angle_beta   90.00
_cell.angle_gamma   90.00
#
_symmetry.space_group_name_H-M   'P 1'
#
loop_
_entity.id
_entity.type
_entity.pdbx_description
1 polymer ?
#
loop_
_entity_poly.entity_id
_entity_poly.type
_entity_poly.pdbx_seq_one_letter_code
_entity_poly.pdbx_strand_id
1 'polypeptide(L)'
;MKEIFHNIVEDRVIARVDEIFKTIEGGEYKDKFCVCHQCRMDVICYALNRLRPQYIVSHRGASRINWEGSERQQQGADITTVIYDGLKQVSHNQRPNFDHKAGEDWVSDDPKRPVFNVPTIMGRLYNGENFAPISEAVIKLLWNNELVTMKDGNWQNPYQMVSNAEGNFSFWPAPAFTTKVGKHRSFEYSLRITAPGLEPLEHFFKIPVVSEVQANVSFSLERTFKLPDLYLFLPGEAEKNDNQD
;
A
#
# COMPACT_ATOMS: atom_id res chain seq x y z
N MET A 1 -10.75 -27.31 -11.58
CA MET A 1 -11.82 -26.28 -11.44
C MET A 1 -11.41 -25.42 -10.25
N LYS A 2 -11.15 -24.14 -10.44
CA LYS A 2 -10.75 -23.24 -9.33
C LYS A 2 -12.03 -22.92 -8.54
N GLU A 3 -12.13 -23.40 -7.33
CA GLU A 3 -13.24 -23.05 -6.44
C GLU A 3 -13.17 -21.56 -6.16
N ILE A 4 -14.27 -20.85 -6.39
CA ILE A 4 -14.37 -19.41 -6.16
C ILE A 4 -15.14 -19.21 -4.86
N PHE A 5 -14.44 -18.81 -3.83
CA PHE A 5 -15.05 -18.35 -2.59
C PHE A 5 -15.42 -16.88 -2.71
N HIS A 6 -16.59 -16.53 -2.18
CA HIS A 6 -17.08 -15.16 -2.18
C HIS A 6 -17.38 -14.71 -0.74
N ASN A 7 -16.89 -13.53 -0.37
CA ASN A 7 -17.12 -12.95 0.96
C ASN A 7 -18.28 -11.96 0.90
N ILE A 8 -19.46 -12.35 1.38
CA ILE A 8 -20.66 -11.49 1.33
C ILE A 8 -20.57 -10.25 2.23
N VAL A 9 -19.68 -10.24 3.23
CA VAL A 9 -19.43 -9.04 4.07
C VAL A 9 -18.76 -7.96 3.23
N GLU A 10 -17.91 -8.34 2.28
CA GLU A 10 -17.25 -7.40 1.36
C GLU A 10 -18.27 -6.59 0.56
N ASP A 11 -19.25 -7.25 -0.07
CA ASP A 11 -20.30 -6.56 -0.84
C ASP A 11 -21.08 -5.57 0.02
N ARG A 12 -21.39 -5.97 1.26
CA ARG A 12 -22.14 -5.12 2.19
C ARG A 12 -21.36 -3.91 2.65
N VAL A 13 -20.07 -4.10 2.93
CA VAL A 13 -19.17 -3.00 3.32
C VAL A 13 -19.04 -2.03 2.16
N ILE A 14 -18.77 -2.53 0.95
CA ILE A 14 -18.66 -1.68 -0.25
C ILE A 14 -19.93 -0.86 -0.46
N ALA A 15 -21.09 -1.53 -0.49
CA ALA A 15 -22.37 -0.86 -0.69
C ALA A 15 -22.65 0.20 0.38
N ARG A 16 -22.34 -0.11 1.65
CA ARG A 16 -22.57 0.82 2.74
C ARG A 16 -21.61 2.01 2.74
N VAL A 17 -20.35 1.79 2.39
CA VAL A 17 -19.37 2.87 2.20
C VAL A 17 -19.85 3.79 1.08
N ASP A 18 -20.34 3.26 -0.05
CA ASP A 18 -20.87 4.04 -1.16
C ASP A 18 -22.04 4.94 -0.76
N GLU A 19 -22.96 4.44 0.03
CA GLU A 19 -24.10 5.22 0.56
C GLU A 19 -23.62 6.36 1.45
N ILE A 20 -22.68 6.06 2.37
CA ILE A 20 -22.16 7.05 3.32
C ILE A 20 -21.37 8.13 2.58
N PHE A 21 -20.51 7.75 1.63
CA PHE A 21 -19.70 8.71 0.86
C PHE A 21 -20.59 9.63 0.00
N LYS A 22 -21.62 9.09 -0.67
CA LYS A 22 -22.61 9.91 -1.38
C LYS A 22 -23.33 10.91 -0.45
N THR A 23 -23.64 10.49 0.78
CA THR A 23 -24.27 11.36 1.77
C THR A 23 -23.32 12.49 2.20
N ILE A 24 -22.02 12.17 2.36
CA ILE A 24 -20.98 13.17 2.72
C ILE A 24 -20.78 14.15 1.56
N GLU A 25 -20.70 13.69 0.31
CA GLU A 25 -20.52 14.53 -0.89
C GLU A 25 -21.64 15.59 -1.04
N GLY A 26 -22.87 15.21 -0.72
CA GLY A 26 -24.04 16.08 -0.82
C GLY A 26 -24.42 16.85 0.45
N GLY A 27 -23.68 16.65 1.56
CA GLY A 27 -24.07 17.12 2.89
C GLY A 27 -23.11 18.13 3.52
N GLU A 28 -23.43 18.51 4.77
CA GLU A 28 -22.65 19.45 5.58
C GLU A 28 -21.26 18.96 5.99
N TYR A 29 -20.97 17.66 5.77
CA TYR A 29 -19.70 17.02 6.17
C TYR A 29 -18.66 16.97 5.06
N LYS A 30 -18.95 17.56 3.89
CA LYS A 30 -18.04 17.57 2.72
C LYS A 30 -16.66 18.12 3.02
N ASP A 31 -16.58 19.14 3.89
CA ASP A 31 -15.31 19.77 4.26
C ASP A 31 -14.56 19.04 5.40
N LYS A 32 -15.21 18.06 6.04
CA LYS A 32 -14.62 17.32 7.16
C LYS A 32 -13.96 16.01 6.75
N PHE A 33 -14.42 15.41 5.67
CA PHE A 33 -13.94 14.11 5.22
C PHE A 33 -13.54 14.15 3.75
N CYS A 34 -12.39 13.58 3.44
CA CYS A 34 -11.98 13.40 2.05
C CYS A 34 -12.79 12.26 1.43
N VAL A 35 -13.44 12.54 0.29
CA VAL A 35 -14.29 11.58 -0.44
C VAL A 35 -13.63 11.05 -1.72
N CYS A 36 -12.31 11.26 -1.90
CA CYS A 36 -11.60 10.73 -3.05
C CYS A 36 -11.59 9.19 -3.06
N HIS A 37 -11.38 8.62 -4.23
CA HIS A 37 -11.37 7.15 -4.41
C HIS A 37 -10.42 6.43 -3.46
N GLN A 38 -9.22 6.98 -3.22
CA GLN A 38 -8.22 6.37 -2.35
C GLN A 38 -8.67 6.33 -0.88
N CYS A 39 -9.21 7.43 -0.36
CA CYS A 39 -9.75 7.46 0.99
C CYS A 39 -10.93 6.50 1.15
N ARG A 40 -11.76 6.35 0.11
CA ARG A 40 -12.84 5.37 0.07
C ARG A 40 -12.31 3.95 0.15
N MET A 41 -11.29 3.59 -0.64
CA MET A 41 -10.65 2.27 -0.59
C MET A 41 -10.00 2.00 0.77
N ASP A 42 -9.35 3.00 1.37
CA ASP A 42 -8.76 2.87 2.71
C ASP A 42 -9.82 2.60 3.78
N VAL A 43 -10.98 3.25 3.70
CA VAL A 43 -12.11 2.99 4.62
C VAL A 43 -12.69 1.60 4.42
N ILE A 44 -12.84 1.13 3.18
CA ILE A 44 -13.27 -0.24 2.87
C ILE A 44 -12.29 -1.25 3.48
N CYS A 45 -11.00 -1.09 3.22
CA CYS A 45 -9.96 -1.97 3.77
C CYS A 45 -9.94 -1.93 5.31
N TYR A 46 -10.08 -0.75 5.91
CA TYR A 46 -10.16 -0.60 7.36
C TYR A 46 -11.32 -1.42 7.95
N ALA A 47 -12.50 -1.34 7.35
CA ALA A 47 -13.68 -2.06 7.78
C ALA A 47 -13.56 -3.57 7.59
N LEU A 48 -13.10 -4.02 6.42
CA LEU A 48 -12.95 -5.44 6.11
C LEU A 48 -11.92 -6.16 7.01
N ASN A 49 -10.87 -5.46 7.44
CA ASN A 49 -9.87 -6.01 8.36
C ASN A 49 -10.37 -6.13 9.82
N ARG A 50 -11.52 -5.55 10.16
CA ARG A 50 -12.09 -5.58 11.52
C ARG A 50 -13.38 -6.35 11.62
N LEU A 51 -14.03 -6.60 10.50
CA LEU A 51 -15.26 -7.38 10.43
C LEU A 51 -14.95 -8.85 10.16
N ARG A 52 -15.73 -9.74 10.78
CA ARG A 52 -15.59 -11.18 10.53
C ARG A 52 -16.05 -11.52 9.13
N PRO A 53 -15.19 -12.11 8.26
CA PRO A 53 -15.58 -12.49 6.91
C PRO A 53 -16.60 -13.62 6.92
N GLN A 54 -17.47 -13.64 5.91
CA GLN A 54 -18.47 -14.69 5.69
C GLN A 54 -18.37 -15.20 4.26
N TYR A 55 -17.72 -16.34 4.11
CA TYR A 55 -17.49 -16.95 2.80
C TYR A 55 -18.62 -17.88 2.38
N ILE A 56 -19.02 -17.78 1.14
CA ILE A 56 -19.98 -18.67 0.47
C ILE A 56 -19.39 -19.16 -0.85
N VAL A 57 -19.83 -20.32 -1.30
CA VAL A 57 -19.48 -20.89 -2.61
C VAL A 57 -20.62 -20.78 -3.60
N SER A 58 -21.89 -20.65 -3.12
CA SER A 58 -23.07 -20.61 -3.95
C SER A 58 -24.25 -19.91 -3.28
N HIS A 59 -25.31 -19.60 -4.04
CA HIS A 59 -26.56 -19.05 -3.51
C HIS A 59 -27.21 -19.93 -2.41
N ARG A 60 -26.97 -21.23 -2.41
CA ARG A 60 -27.38 -22.13 -1.33
C ARG A 60 -26.66 -21.82 0.00
N GLY A 61 -25.42 -21.40 -0.06
CA GLY A 61 -24.67 -20.90 1.10
C GLY A 61 -25.28 -19.61 1.64
N ALA A 62 -25.63 -18.69 0.74
CA ALA A 62 -26.26 -17.42 1.12
C ALA A 62 -27.61 -17.59 1.81
N SER A 63 -28.46 -18.54 1.36
CA SER A 63 -29.76 -18.80 1.97
C SER A 63 -29.68 -19.53 3.32
N ARG A 64 -28.56 -20.19 3.63
CA ARG A 64 -28.30 -20.82 4.95
C ARG A 64 -27.80 -19.83 6.00
N ILE A 65 -27.29 -18.68 5.58
CA ILE A 65 -27.01 -17.56 6.47
C ILE A 65 -28.35 -16.89 6.76
N ASN A 66 -29.21 -17.64 7.44
CA ASN A 66 -30.54 -17.18 7.89
C ASN A 66 -30.33 -16.15 8.98
N TRP A 67 -30.39 -14.90 8.59
CA TRP A 67 -30.36 -13.83 9.54
C TRP A 67 -31.79 -13.53 9.93
N GLU A 68 -32.14 -13.87 11.13
CA GLU A 68 -33.33 -13.34 11.75
C GLU A 68 -33.26 -11.80 11.71
N GLY A 69 -34.40 -11.12 11.59
CA GLY A 69 -34.43 -9.67 11.32
C GLY A 69 -33.60 -8.84 12.29
N SER A 70 -33.49 -9.24 13.55
CA SER A 70 -32.68 -8.60 14.59
C SER A 70 -31.17 -8.71 14.36
N GLU A 71 -30.68 -9.90 13.98
CA GLU A 71 -29.24 -10.13 13.69
C GLU A 71 -28.77 -9.36 12.47
N ARG A 72 -29.64 -9.24 11.45
CA ARG A 72 -29.36 -8.47 10.25
C ARG A 72 -29.23 -6.97 10.54
N GLN A 73 -30.12 -6.45 11.42
CA GLN A 73 -30.06 -5.04 11.85
C GLN A 73 -28.81 -4.78 12.69
N GLN A 74 -28.48 -5.68 13.61
CA GLN A 74 -27.29 -5.56 14.44
C GLN A 74 -26.01 -5.53 13.59
N GLN A 75 -25.86 -6.43 12.64
CA GLN A 75 -24.71 -6.44 11.76
C GLN A 75 -24.64 -5.21 10.86
N GLY A 76 -25.78 -4.70 10.40
CA GLY A 76 -25.82 -3.44 9.66
C GLY A 76 -25.33 -2.25 10.51
N ALA A 77 -25.68 -2.23 11.78
CA ALA A 77 -25.21 -1.23 12.74
C ALA A 77 -23.69 -1.37 13.00
N ASP A 78 -23.22 -2.59 13.20
CA ASP A 78 -21.80 -2.89 13.42
C ASP A 78 -20.95 -2.47 12.22
N ILE A 79 -21.36 -2.81 11.00
CA ILE A 79 -20.70 -2.38 9.75
C ILE A 79 -20.64 -0.86 9.69
N THR A 80 -21.77 -0.18 9.96
CA THR A 80 -21.85 1.28 9.91
C THR A 80 -20.90 1.92 10.94
N THR A 81 -20.85 1.41 12.15
CA THR A 81 -19.97 1.89 13.22
C THR A 81 -18.50 1.76 12.81
N VAL A 82 -18.08 0.60 12.31
CA VAL A 82 -16.70 0.38 11.87
C VAL A 82 -16.34 1.27 10.69
N ILE A 83 -17.28 1.55 9.76
CA ILE A 83 -17.04 2.48 8.64
C ILE A 83 -16.82 3.91 9.15
N TYR A 84 -17.63 4.40 10.10
CA TYR A 84 -17.43 5.73 10.67
C TYR A 84 -16.12 5.86 11.45
N ASP A 85 -15.70 4.80 12.14
CA ASP A 85 -14.38 4.78 12.78
C ASP A 85 -13.25 4.80 11.72
N GLY A 86 -13.42 4.06 10.62
CA GLY A 86 -12.52 4.10 9.47
C GLY A 86 -12.43 5.50 8.85
N LEU A 87 -13.56 6.17 8.64
CA LEU A 87 -13.61 7.55 8.12
C LEU A 87 -12.82 8.51 9.01
N LYS A 88 -12.98 8.43 10.32
CA LYS A 88 -12.22 9.27 11.27
C LYS A 88 -10.73 8.98 11.19
N GLN A 89 -10.33 7.70 11.19
CA GLN A 89 -8.92 7.31 11.14
C GLN A 89 -8.25 7.71 9.83
N VAL A 90 -8.89 7.46 8.69
CA VAL A 90 -8.37 7.83 7.37
C VAL A 90 -8.27 9.34 7.21
N SER A 91 -9.25 10.11 7.71
CA SER A 91 -9.23 11.57 7.63
C SER A 91 -8.19 12.21 8.56
N HIS A 92 -7.91 11.59 9.71
CA HIS A 92 -6.88 12.06 10.63
C HIS A 92 -5.46 11.73 10.15
N ASN A 93 -5.29 10.59 9.48
CA ASN A 93 -4.00 10.08 8.99
C ASN A 93 -3.94 10.12 7.46
N GLN A 94 -4.23 11.29 6.87
CA GLN A 94 -4.12 11.44 5.42
C GLN A 94 -2.70 11.15 4.94
N ARG A 95 -2.60 10.52 3.76
CA ARG A 95 -1.30 10.20 3.16
C ARG A 95 -0.55 11.48 2.83
N PRO A 96 0.66 11.68 3.39
CA PRO A 96 1.48 12.82 2.99
C PRO A 96 1.89 12.66 1.52
N ASN A 97 2.03 13.75 0.80
CA ASN A 97 2.42 13.79 -0.62
C ASN A 97 1.45 13.10 -1.61
N PHE A 98 0.21 12.86 -1.20
CA PHE A 98 -0.84 12.33 -2.06
C PHE A 98 -1.79 13.47 -2.48
N ASP A 99 -1.99 13.63 -3.80
CA ASP A 99 -2.98 14.59 -4.29
C ASP A 99 -4.39 13.98 -4.27
N HIS A 100 -5.14 14.30 -3.22
CA HIS A 100 -6.52 13.85 -3.04
C HIS A 100 -7.51 14.42 -4.08
N LYS A 101 -7.06 15.33 -4.95
CA LYS A 101 -7.86 15.96 -6.02
C LYS A 101 -7.55 15.40 -7.40
N ALA A 102 -6.45 14.65 -7.55
CA ALA A 102 -6.11 14.03 -8.82
C ALA A 102 -7.09 12.89 -9.13
N GLY A 103 -7.69 12.94 -10.28
CA GLY A 103 -8.60 11.89 -10.76
C GLY A 103 -7.87 10.56 -11.00
N GLU A 104 -8.66 9.53 -11.17
CA GLU A 104 -8.35 8.11 -11.14
C GLU A 104 -7.51 7.55 -12.31
N ASP A 105 -6.59 8.27 -12.94
CA ASP A 105 -5.99 7.85 -14.20
C ASP A 105 -4.67 7.09 -14.06
N TRP A 106 -4.71 5.81 -13.59
CA TRP A 106 -3.58 4.88 -13.75
C TRP A 106 -3.95 3.44 -14.08
N VAL A 107 -5.01 3.23 -14.82
CA VAL A 107 -5.20 1.94 -15.50
C VAL A 107 -4.69 2.11 -16.93
N SER A 108 -3.48 1.63 -17.20
CA SER A 108 -3.05 1.49 -18.60
C SER A 108 -3.91 0.39 -19.23
N ASP A 109 -4.85 0.78 -20.07
CA ASP A 109 -5.80 -0.07 -20.78
C ASP A 109 -5.19 -0.89 -21.93
N ASP A 110 -3.87 -1.15 -21.91
CA ASP A 110 -3.27 -2.07 -22.88
C ASP A 110 -2.79 -3.38 -22.18
N PRO A 111 -3.69 -4.32 -21.93
CA PRO A 111 -3.41 -5.53 -21.14
C PRO A 111 -2.46 -6.52 -21.81
N LYS A 112 -2.05 -6.28 -23.05
CA LYS A 112 -1.27 -7.25 -23.87
C LYS A 112 0.12 -6.79 -24.28
N ARG A 113 0.62 -5.70 -23.72
CA ARG A 113 1.95 -5.19 -24.06
C ARG A 113 3.03 -5.81 -23.19
N PRO A 114 4.11 -6.39 -23.75
CA PRO A 114 5.19 -6.95 -22.94
C PRO A 114 5.81 -5.91 -22.00
N VAL A 115 6.02 -6.31 -20.75
CA VAL A 115 6.51 -5.43 -19.68
C VAL A 115 7.50 -6.11 -18.77
N PHE A 116 8.37 -5.33 -18.15
CA PHE A 116 9.13 -5.74 -16.97
C PHE A 116 8.29 -5.41 -15.73
N ASN A 117 7.78 -6.42 -15.06
CA ASN A 117 7.12 -6.27 -13.77
C ASN A 117 8.18 -6.26 -12.68
N VAL A 118 8.57 -5.08 -12.24
CA VAL A 118 9.48 -4.95 -11.09
C VAL A 118 8.76 -5.45 -9.84
N PRO A 119 9.35 -6.37 -9.06
CA PRO A 119 8.74 -6.86 -7.83
C PRO A 119 8.58 -5.73 -6.81
N THR A 120 7.67 -5.92 -5.86
CA THR A 120 7.56 -5.01 -4.73
C THR A 120 8.85 -5.04 -3.91
N ILE A 121 9.45 -3.89 -3.69
CA ILE A 121 10.68 -3.72 -2.91
C ILE A 121 10.27 -3.50 -1.46
N MET A 122 10.77 -4.32 -0.54
CA MET A 122 10.47 -4.23 0.88
C MET A 122 11.77 -4.12 1.68
N GLY A 123 11.79 -3.27 2.70
CA GLY A 123 12.93 -3.10 3.58
C GLY A 123 12.52 -2.71 4.98
N ARG A 124 13.51 -2.70 5.88
CA ARG A 124 13.34 -2.28 7.26
C ARG A 124 14.47 -1.34 7.66
N LEU A 125 14.14 -0.35 8.47
CA LEU A 125 15.08 0.64 9.00
C LEU A 125 15.22 0.51 10.51
N TYR A 126 16.45 0.51 10.97
CA TYR A 126 16.81 0.46 12.37
C TYR A 126 17.79 1.57 12.73
N ASN A 127 17.72 2.02 13.96
CA ASN A 127 18.77 2.84 14.55
C ASN A 127 19.98 1.95 14.82
N GLY A 128 21.15 2.33 14.32
CA GLY A 128 22.39 1.55 14.41
C GLY A 128 22.97 1.44 15.82
N GLU A 129 22.57 2.32 16.75
CA GLU A 129 23.06 2.33 18.12
C GLU A 129 22.28 1.36 19.03
N ASN A 130 20.94 1.40 18.96
CA ASN A 130 20.08 0.68 19.89
C ASN A 130 19.22 -0.40 19.21
N PHE A 131 19.34 -0.58 17.90
CA PHE A 131 18.60 -1.53 17.07
C PHE A 131 17.07 -1.36 17.14
N ALA A 132 16.58 -0.23 17.63
CA ALA A 132 15.16 0.07 17.62
C ALA A 132 14.69 0.40 16.19
N PRO A 133 13.48 0.00 15.80
CA PRO A 133 12.93 0.38 14.52
C PRO A 133 12.74 1.91 14.45
N ILE A 134 13.10 2.52 13.31
CA ILE A 134 12.92 3.94 13.09
C ILE A 134 11.46 4.20 12.74
N SER A 135 10.84 5.16 13.43
CA SER A 135 9.44 5.53 13.25
C SER A 135 9.22 6.78 12.39
N GLU A 136 10.26 7.59 12.21
CA GLU A 136 10.20 8.83 11.44
C GLU A 136 11.34 8.89 10.44
N ALA A 137 11.03 8.71 9.17
CA ALA A 137 12.00 8.83 8.09
C ALA A 137 11.30 9.19 6.77
N VAL A 138 12.04 9.83 5.87
CA VAL A 138 11.65 10.01 4.48
C VAL A 138 12.54 9.15 3.61
N ILE A 139 11.94 8.27 2.82
CA ILE A 139 12.64 7.32 1.96
C ILE A 139 12.27 7.62 0.51
N LYS A 140 13.28 7.82 -0.34
CA LYS A 140 13.14 8.04 -1.77
C LYS A 140 13.71 6.86 -2.52
N LEU A 141 12.91 6.23 -3.37
CA LEU A 141 13.40 5.27 -4.36
C LEU A 141 13.74 6.01 -5.64
N LEU A 142 14.98 5.88 -6.09
CA LEU A 142 15.52 6.59 -7.24
C LEU A 142 16.01 5.61 -8.31
N TRP A 143 15.83 6.00 -9.56
CA TRP A 143 16.42 5.38 -10.74
C TRP A 143 17.05 6.49 -11.59
N ASN A 144 18.35 6.40 -11.86
CA ASN A 144 19.12 7.47 -12.54
C ASN A 144 18.96 8.85 -11.87
N ASN A 145 18.95 8.90 -10.54
CA ASN A 145 18.73 10.11 -9.73
C ASN A 145 17.31 10.73 -9.83
N GLU A 146 16.39 10.12 -10.53
CA GLU A 146 15.00 10.56 -10.61
C GLU A 146 14.10 9.69 -9.73
N LEU A 147 13.04 10.27 -9.18
CA LEU A 147 12.06 9.52 -8.40
C LEU A 147 11.37 8.48 -9.28
N VAL A 148 11.38 7.24 -8.82
CA VAL A 148 10.69 6.15 -9.53
C VAL A 148 9.19 6.33 -9.42
N THR A 149 8.50 6.28 -10.56
CA THR A 149 7.03 6.26 -10.61
C THR A 149 6.53 4.96 -10.01
N MET A 150 5.55 5.06 -9.11
CA MET A 150 4.92 3.90 -8.48
C MET A 150 3.78 3.34 -9.34
N LYS A 151 3.37 2.11 -9.07
CA LYS A 151 2.33 1.39 -9.81
C LYS A 151 1.00 2.15 -9.82
N ASP A 152 0.64 2.72 -8.70
CA ASP A 152 -0.57 3.53 -8.52
C ASP A 152 -0.40 4.48 -7.31
N GLY A 153 -1.40 5.32 -7.06
CA GLY A 153 -1.38 6.29 -5.97
C GLY A 153 -1.40 5.72 -4.55
N ASN A 154 -1.59 4.40 -4.38
CA ASN A 154 -1.49 3.75 -3.07
C ASN A 154 -0.04 3.60 -2.61
N TRP A 155 0.89 3.66 -3.55
CA TRP A 155 2.32 3.51 -3.31
C TRP A 155 3.01 4.87 -3.45
N GLN A 156 3.50 5.37 -2.33
CA GLN A 156 4.11 6.70 -2.29
C GLN A 156 5.61 6.64 -2.59
N ASN A 157 6.10 7.62 -3.35
CA ASN A 157 7.51 7.91 -3.52
C ASN A 157 7.69 9.44 -3.71
N PRO A 158 8.22 10.17 -2.73
CA PRO A 158 8.85 9.73 -1.47
C PRO A 158 7.88 9.04 -0.51
N TYR A 159 8.37 8.00 0.19
CA TYR A 159 7.64 7.36 1.28
C TYR A 159 7.97 8.07 2.59
N GLN A 160 6.95 8.59 3.26
CA GLN A 160 7.08 9.12 4.60
C GLN A 160 6.64 8.07 5.61
N MET A 161 7.59 7.64 6.44
CA MET A 161 7.35 6.63 7.45
C MET A 161 6.43 7.17 8.54
N VAL A 162 5.51 6.33 8.99
CA VAL A 162 4.57 6.64 10.08
C VAL A 162 4.93 5.82 11.33
N SER A 163 4.61 6.34 12.49
CA SER A 163 5.03 5.78 13.79
C SER A 163 4.64 4.32 14.03
N ASN A 164 3.58 3.83 13.39
CA ASN A 164 3.12 2.44 13.51
C ASN A 164 3.70 1.50 12.44
N ALA A 165 4.64 1.96 11.62
CA ALA A 165 5.25 1.15 10.57
C ALA A 165 6.34 0.20 11.08
N GLU A 166 6.77 0.34 12.35
CA GLU A 166 7.81 -0.50 12.97
C GLU A 166 9.08 -0.65 12.11
N GLY A 167 9.50 0.47 11.49
CA GLY A 167 10.65 0.49 10.59
C GLY A 167 10.40 -0.07 9.20
N ASN A 168 9.23 -0.63 8.90
CA ASN A 168 8.94 -1.25 7.60
C ASN A 168 8.59 -0.19 6.55
N PHE A 169 9.09 -0.39 5.34
CA PHE A 169 8.72 0.37 4.16
C PHE A 169 8.60 -0.52 2.93
N SER A 170 7.86 -0.04 1.93
CA SER A 170 7.72 -0.77 0.67
C SER A 170 7.47 0.18 -0.50
N PHE A 171 7.95 -0.25 -1.68
CA PHE A 171 7.72 0.43 -2.95
C PHE A 171 7.23 -0.58 -3.99
N TRP A 172 6.28 -0.20 -4.81
CA TRP A 172 5.88 -0.98 -5.98
C TRP A 172 6.05 -0.14 -7.25
N PRO A 173 7.20 -0.26 -7.91
CA PRO A 173 7.49 0.49 -9.12
C PRO A 173 6.49 0.18 -10.24
N ALA A 174 6.16 1.21 -11.03
CA ALA A 174 5.40 1.03 -12.25
C ALA A 174 6.11 0.06 -13.22
N PRO A 175 5.37 -0.75 -13.99
CA PRO A 175 5.96 -1.66 -14.96
C PRO A 175 6.65 -0.87 -16.09
N ALA A 176 7.80 -1.36 -16.55
CA ALA A 176 8.53 -0.79 -17.67
C ALA A 176 8.19 -1.55 -18.96
N PHE A 177 7.71 -0.84 -19.98
CA PHE A 177 7.34 -1.45 -21.26
C PHE A 177 8.55 -1.93 -22.06
N THR A 178 8.35 -3.02 -22.81
CA THR A 178 9.34 -3.59 -23.72
C THR A 178 8.67 -4.13 -25.00
N THR A 179 9.47 -4.57 -25.96
CA THR A 179 8.97 -5.06 -27.25
C THR A 179 8.83 -6.57 -27.32
N LYS A 180 9.48 -7.32 -26.41
CA LYS A 180 9.49 -8.79 -26.43
C LYS A 180 9.35 -9.36 -25.03
N VAL A 181 8.66 -10.48 -24.92
CA VAL A 181 8.56 -11.33 -23.72
C VAL A 181 9.87 -12.12 -23.57
N GLY A 182 10.25 -12.42 -22.33
CA GLY A 182 11.45 -13.21 -22.02
C GLY A 182 12.76 -12.42 -22.11
N LYS A 183 12.71 -11.09 -22.26
CA LYS A 183 13.90 -10.25 -22.24
C LYS A 183 14.38 -10.06 -20.80
N HIS A 184 15.67 -10.24 -20.57
CA HIS A 184 16.31 -10.00 -19.27
C HIS A 184 16.79 -8.55 -19.18
N ARG A 185 16.53 -7.90 -18.04
CA ARG A 185 17.03 -6.58 -17.69
C ARG A 185 17.31 -6.49 -16.20
N SER A 186 18.44 -5.87 -15.84
CA SER A 186 18.74 -5.52 -14.45
C SER A 186 18.40 -4.04 -14.25
N PHE A 187 17.56 -3.74 -13.26
CA PHE A 187 17.24 -2.39 -12.84
C PHE A 187 18.12 -2.01 -11.65
N GLU A 188 18.86 -0.92 -11.78
CA GLU A 188 19.73 -0.38 -10.73
C GLU A 188 19.00 0.75 -10.04
N TYR A 189 18.72 0.55 -8.76
CA TYR A 189 18.03 1.53 -7.93
C TYR A 189 18.94 2.04 -6.82
N SER A 190 18.65 3.26 -6.33
CA SER A 190 19.16 3.72 -5.05
C SER A 190 18.02 4.14 -4.14
N LEU A 191 18.21 3.88 -2.84
CA LEU A 191 17.38 4.44 -1.78
C LEU A 191 18.15 5.59 -1.14
N ARG A 192 17.50 6.74 -1.03
CA ARG A 192 18.00 7.85 -0.24
C ARG A 192 17.09 8.04 0.96
N ILE A 193 17.66 7.89 2.15
CA ILE A 193 16.93 7.83 3.41
C ILE A 193 17.41 8.97 4.30
N THR A 194 16.45 9.71 4.86
CA THR A 194 16.71 10.78 5.82
C THR A 194 15.82 10.62 7.04
N ALA A 195 16.37 10.70 8.23
CA ALA A 195 15.66 10.67 9.50
C ALA A 195 16.17 11.76 10.44
N PRO A 196 15.30 12.32 11.31
CA PRO A 196 15.70 13.36 12.23
C PRO A 196 16.86 12.91 13.16
N GLY A 197 17.93 13.70 13.23
CA GLY A 197 19.07 13.44 14.11
C GLY A 197 19.98 12.30 13.71
N LEU A 198 19.77 11.66 12.55
CA LEU A 198 20.59 10.58 12.04
C LEU A 198 21.23 10.98 10.71
N GLU A 199 22.36 10.37 10.38
CA GLU A 199 23.04 10.59 9.10
C GLU A 199 22.18 10.06 7.94
N PRO A 200 22.10 10.80 6.81
CA PRO A 200 21.46 10.31 5.60
C PRO A 200 22.16 9.04 5.08
N LEU A 201 21.37 8.04 4.70
CA LEU A 201 21.87 6.81 4.10
C LEU A 201 21.52 6.78 2.61
N GLU A 202 22.50 6.41 1.77
CA GLU A 202 22.26 6.06 0.38
C GLU A 202 22.63 4.58 0.16
N HIS A 203 21.66 3.79 -0.30
CA HIS A 203 21.82 2.35 -0.49
C HIS A 203 21.52 1.97 -1.93
N PHE A 204 22.49 1.32 -2.61
CA PHE A 204 22.40 0.91 -4.01
C PHE A 204 22.11 -0.59 -4.11
N PHE A 205 21.21 -0.96 -5.01
CA PHE A 205 20.88 -2.37 -5.26
C PHE A 205 20.41 -2.60 -6.70
N LYS A 206 20.43 -3.88 -7.12
CA LYS A 206 20.04 -4.28 -8.47
C LYS A 206 18.98 -5.36 -8.41
N ILE A 207 17.96 -5.24 -9.27
CA ILE A 207 16.89 -6.23 -9.39
C ILE A 207 16.90 -6.79 -10.81
N PRO A 208 17.26 -8.07 -10.99
CA PRO A 208 17.11 -8.72 -12.27
C PRO A 208 15.63 -9.05 -12.53
N VAL A 209 15.10 -8.65 -13.67
CA VAL A 209 13.71 -8.87 -14.07
C VAL A 209 13.66 -9.45 -15.47
N VAL A 210 12.73 -10.39 -15.67
CA VAL A 210 12.42 -10.95 -16.98
C VAL A 210 11.08 -10.40 -17.45
N SER A 211 11.01 -9.95 -18.71
CA SER A 211 9.77 -9.38 -19.23
C SER A 211 8.67 -10.42 -19.42
N GLU A 212 7.46 -10.07 -19.03
CA GLU A 212 6.24 -10.87 -19.06
C GLU A 212 5.27 -10.35 -20.13
N VAL A 213 4.22 -11.13 -20.43
CA VAL A 213 3.23 -10.82 -21.46
C VAL A 213 2.44 -9.55 -21.14
N GLN A 214 2.17 -9.31 -19.84
CA GLN A 214 1.30 -8.22 -19.38
C GLN A 214 1.71 -7.68 -18.02
N ALA A 215 1.24 -6.49 -17.70
CA ALA A 215 1.45 -5.89 -16.38
C ALA A 215 0.70 -6.65 -15.28
N ASN A 216 1.33 -6.77 -14.11
CA ASN A 216 0.67 -7.31 -12.92
C ASN A 216 -0.38 -6.31 -12.43
N VAL A 217 -1.61 -6.75 -12.28
CA VAL A 217 -2.73 -5.91 -11.83
C VAL A 217 -2.85 -5.90 -10.31
N SER A 218 -2.55 -7.03 -9.65
CA SER A 218 -2.72 -7.21 -8.21
C SER A 218 -1.37 -7.33 -7.50
N PHE A 219 -1.34 -6.82 -6.28
CA PHE A 219 -0.23 -7.02 -5.34
C PHE A 219 -0.13 -8.50 -4.95
N SER A 220 1.10 -9.03 -4.86
CA SER A 220 1.37 -10.38 -4.37
C SER A 220 2.63 -10.38 -3.51
N LEU A 221 2.53 -10.97 -2.32
CA LEU A 221 3.67 -11.16 -1.43
C LEU A 221 4.71 -12.12 -1.98
N GLU A 222 4.33 -13.02 -2.89
CA GLU A 222 5.25 -13.95 -3.55
C GLU A 222 6.21 -13.25 -4.52
N ARG A 223 5.83 -12.06 -5.00
CA ARG A 223 6.63 -11.24 -5.92
C ARG A 223 7.24 -10.05 -5.19
N THR A 224 8.07 -10.33 -4.19
CA THR A 224 8.75 -9.31 -3.41
C THR A 224 10.26 -9.43 -3.50
N PHE A 225 10.94 -8.30 -3.56
CA PHE A 225 12.38 -8.17 -3.40
C PHE A 225 12.66 -7.61 -2.02
N LYS A 226 13.22 -8.44 -1.14
CA LYS A 226 13.54 -8.04 0.23
C LYS A 226 14.95 -7.48 0.27
N LEU A 227 15.07 -6.25 0.73
CA LEU A 227 16.36 -5.64 1.05
C LEU A 227 16.90 -6.20 2.37
N PRO A 228 18.22 -6.13 2.59
CA PRO A 228 18.78 -6.32 3.92
C PRO A 228 18.22 -5.28 4.89
N ASP A 229 18.31 -5.55 6.18
CA ASP A 229 17.99 -4.56 7.20
C ASP A 229 18.98 -3.39 7.09
N LEU A 230 18.46 -2.17 7.08
CA LEU A 230 19.25 -0.96 6.92
C LEU A 230 19.36 -0.23 8.25
N TYR A 231 20.53 0.31 8.52
CA TYR A 231 20.85 0.95 9.79
C TYR A 231 21.28 2.39 9.56
N LEU A 232 20.70 3.34 10.32
CA LEU A 232 21.12 4.73 10.34
C LEU A 232 21.84 5.02 11.65
N PHE A 233 22.91 5.79 11.56
CA PHE A 233 23.78 6.11 12.69
C PHE A 233 23.71 7.60 13.04
N LEU A 234 24.16 7.94 14.25
CA LEU A 234 24.35 9.32 14.65
C LEU A 234 25.51 9.96 13.86
N PRO A 235 25.45 11.26 13.59
CA PRO A 235 26.53 11.97 12.93
C PRO A 235 27.91 11.77 13.60
N GLY A 236 28.90 11.37 12.82
CA GLY A 236 30.26 11.13 13.31
C GLY A 236 30.55 9.73 13.87
N GLU A 237 29.58 8.81 13.91
CA GLU A 237 29.82 7.43 14.36
C GLU A 237 30.25 6.48 13.22
N ALA A 238 29.93 6.79 11.98
CA ALA A 238 30.32 5.98 10.82
C ALA A 238 31.84 5.95 10.56
N GLU A 239 32.58 6.98 11.01
CA GLU A 239 34.03 7.06 10.82
C GLU A 239 34.85 6.26 11.84
N LYS A 240 34.26 5.77 12.94
CA LYS A 240 35.01 5.09 14.00
C LYS A 240 35.35 3.63 13.74
N ASN A 241 34.69 2.98 12.77
CA ASN A 241 34.85 1.54 12.52
C ASN A 241 35.90 1.16 11.46
N ASP A 242 36.45 2.11 10.69
CA ASP A 242 37.44 1.82 9.63
C ASP A 242 38.91 1.90 10.06
N ASN A 243 39.23 2.19 11.34
CA ASN A 243 40.61 2.38 11.81
C ASN A 243 41.02 1.44 12.95
N GLN A 244 40.45 0.25 13.07
CA GLN A 244 40.98 -0.79 13.95
C GLN A 244 41.07 -2.12 13.20
N ASP A 245 42.13 -2.24 12.38
CA ASP A 245 42.88 -3.49 12.14
C ASP A 245 44.36 -3.14 11.77
#